data_1a2927cd7f8d113e2c345fecbc76708a
#
_entry.id   1a2927cd7f8d113e2c345fecbc76708a
#
_cell.length_a   1.000
_cell.length_b   1.000
_cell.length_c   1.000
_cell.angle_alpha   90.00
_cell.angle_beta   90.00
_cell.angle_gamma   90.00
#
_symmetry.space_group_name_H-M   'P 1'
#
loop_
_entity.id
_entity.type
_entity.pdbx_description
1 polymer ?
#
loop_
_entity_poly.entity_id
_entity_poly.type
_entity_poly.pdbx_seq_one_letter_code
_entity_poly.pdbx_strand_id
1 'polypeptide(L)'
;MPRRGNVPKREVLPDPNYNSVLVTKLINSIMLDGKKGVAQKIVYGAFDIVAEKTGKDALEMFQEAMDNVMPVLEVKARRMGGATYQVPMEVRPERRQTLGLRWITKYSRLRNEKTMKERLAGEILDALNNTGGACKKRDDTHKMAEANKAFAHFRY
;
A
#
# COMPACT_ATOMS: atom_id res chain seq x y z
N MET A 1 2.65 -21.64 14.72
CA MET A 1 2.53 -21.47 13.26
C MET A 1 2.38 -22.83 12.60
N PRO A 2 1.43 -23.04 11.72
CA PRO A 2 1.28 -24.32 11.03
C PRO A 2 2.51 -24.58 10.16
N ARG A 3 3.10 -25.75 10.33
CA ARG A 3 4.27 -26.19 9.53
C ARG A 3 3.84 -26.96 8.27
N ARG A 4 2.62 -27.48 8.27
CA ARG A 4 2.04 -28.26 7.18
C ARG A 4 0.61 -27.78 6.93
N GLY A 5 0.25 -27.61 5.69
CA GLY A 5 -1.08 -27.18 5.26
C GLY A 5 -1.24 -25.67 5.04
N ASN A 6 -2.28 -25.29 4.33
CA ASN A 6 -2.63 -23.92 4.03
C ASN A 6 -3.37 -23.28 5.22
N VAL A 7 -2.97 -22.08 5.60
CA VAL A 7 -3.74 -21.28 6.56
C VAL A 7 -4.94 -20.66 5.84
N PRO A 8 -6.18 -20.89 6.29
CA PRO A 8 -7.35 -20.28 5.67
C PRO A 8 -7.26 -18.76 5.77
N LYS A 9 -7.53 -18.06 4.68
CA LYS A 9 -7.61 -16.61 4.67
C LYS A 9 -8.90 -16.18 5.37
N ARG A 10 -8.78 -15.24 6.31
CA ARG A 10 -9.96 -14.64 6.95
C ARG A 10 -10.61 -13.66 5.96
N GLU A 11 -11.91 -13.78 5.82
CA GLU A 11 -12.69 -12.80 5.06
C GLU A 11 -12.72 -11.46 5.78
N VAL A 12 -12.54 -10.39 5.02
CA VAL A 12 -12.61 -9.02 5.51
C VAL A 12 -13.95 -8.44 5.08
N LEU A 13 -14.78 -8.06 6.05
CA LEU A 13 -16.06 -7.42 5.78
C LEU A 13 -15.84 -6.02 5.18
N PRO A 14 -16.68 -5.61 4.22
CA PRO A 14 -16.61 -4.28 3.64
C PRO A 14 -16.92 -3.20 4.71
N ASP A 15 -16.38 -2.01 4.49
CA ASP A 15 -16.65 -0.87 5.35
C ASP A 15 -18.12 -0.43 5.23
N PRO A 16 -18.82 -0.13 6.34
CA PRO A 16 -20.25 0.20 6.30
C PRO A 16 -20.54 1.52 5.57
N ASN A 17 -19.64 2.50 5.58
CA ASN A 17 -19.85 3.80 4.94
C ASN A 17 -19.57 3.79 3.44
N TYR A 18 -18.53 3.10 3.02
CA TYR A 18 -18.06 3.06 1.63
C TYR A 18 -18.34 1.73 0.93
N ASN A 19 -18.87 0.74 1.65
CA ASN A 19 -19.11 -0.62 1.15
C ASN A 19 -17.90 -1.21 0.38
N SER A 20 -16.70 -0.95 0.87
CA SER A 20 -15.44 -1.32 0.24
C SER A 20 -14.52 -2.09 1.18
N VAL A 21 -14.07 -3.25 0.72
CA VAL A 21 -13.07 -4.07 1.43
C VAL A 21 -11.71 -3.37 1.47
N LEU A 22 -11.38 -2.59 0.43
CA LEU A 22 -10.14 -1.83 0.37
C LEU A 22 -10.06 -0.79 1.48
N VAL A 23 -11.16 -0.09 1.75
CA VAL A 23 -11.26 0.89 2.85
C VAL A 23 -11.09 0.19 4.21
N THR A 24 -11.71 -0.97 4.41
CA THR A 24 -11.51 -1.74 5.66
C THR A 24 -10.06 -2.14 5.85
N LYS A 25 -9.37 -2.57 4.79
CA LYS A 25 -7.95 -2.90 4.84
C LYS A 25 -7.08 -1.67 5.15
N LEU A 26 -7.43 -0.49 4.63
CA LEU A 26 -6.75 0.76 4.96
C LEU A 26 -6.94 1.10 6.44
N ILE A 27 -8.16 1.03 6.98
CA ILE A 27 -8.46 1.25 8.39
C ILE A 27 -7.63 0.32 9.27
N ASN A 28 -7.58 -0.97 8.92
CA ASN A 28 -6.78 -1.96 9.64
C ASN A 28 -5.28 -1.67 9.58
N SER A 29 -4.78 -1.09 8.49
CA SER A 29 -3.36 -0.71 8.35
C SER A 29 -3.00 0.52 9.16
N ILE A 30 -3.92 1.45 9.33
CA ILE A 30 -3.74 2.68 10.12
C ILE A 30 -3.92 2.43 11.61
N MET A 31 -4.76 1.45 11.96
CA MET A 31 -5.06 1.13 13.35
C MET A 31 -3.80 0.81 14.17
N LEU A 32 -3.71 1.40 15.36
CA LEU A 32 -2.71 1.12 16.38
C LEU A 32 -3.41 0.66 17.65
N ASP A 33 -2.79 -0.26 18.38
CA ASP A 33 -3.24 -0.75 19.69
C ASP A 33 -4.71 -1.25 19.72
N GLY A 34 -5.21 -1.75 18.58
CA GLY A 34 -6.60 -2.19 18.44
C GLY A 34 -7.66 -1.07 18.42
N LYS A 35 -7.26 0.19 18.37
CA LYS A 35 -8.15 1.36 18.40
C LYS A 35 -8.83 1.59 17.04
N LYS A 36 -9.72 0.69 16.64
CA LYS A 36 -10.36 0.70 15.33
C LYS A 36 -11.24 1.95 15.11
N GLY A 37 -12.00 2.38 16.11
CA GLY A 37 -12.86 3.57 16.00
C GLY A 37 -12.08 4.87 15.72
N VAL A 38 -10.87 5.00 16.27
CA VAL A 38 -9.98 6.13 15.99
C VAL A 38 -9.46 6.04 14.54
N ALA A 39 -9.06 4.87 14.08
CA ALA A 39 -8.61 4.66 12.72
C ALA A 39 -9.71 4.95 11.69
N GLN A 40 -10.96 4.56 11.96
CA GLN A 40 -12.12 4.88 11.13
C GLN A 40 -12.32 6.41 11.01
N LYS A 41 -12.29 7.14 12.13
CA LYS A 41 -12.39 8.60 12.10
C LYS A 41 -11.28 9.27 11.29
N ILE A 42 -10.06 8.75 11.38
CA ILE A 42 -8.92 9.24 10.59
C ILE A 42 -9.15 9.04 9.10
N VAL A 43 -9.56 7.83 8.70
CA VAL A 43 -9.79 7.51 7.28
C VAL A 43 -10.95 8.30 6.71
N TYR A 44 -12.08 8.35 7.41
CA TYR A 44 -13.24 9.12 6.96
C TYR A 44 -12.92 10.61 6.85
N GLY A 45 -12.26 11.20 7.86
CA GLY A 45 -11.84 12.59 7.81
C GLY A 45 -10.81 12.87 6.71
N ALA A 46 -9.94 11.91 6.37
CA ALA A 46 -9.03 12.05 5.23
C ALA A 46 -9.79 12.01 3.89
N PHE A 47 -10.79 11.15 3.76
CA PHE A 47 -11.62 11.05 2.57
C PHE A 47 -12.47 12.30 2.36
N ASP A 48 -12.99 12.89 3.44
CA ASP A 48 -13.70 14.18 3.37
C ASP A 48 -12.79 15.28 2.81
N ILE A 49 -11.54 15.36 3.29
CA ILE A 49 -10.55 16.32 2.80
C ILE A 49 -10.20 16.08 1.31
N VAL A 50 -10.06 14.82 0.89
CA VAL A 50 -9.79 14.47 -0.50
C VAL A 50 -10.96 14.86 -1.40
N ALA A 51 -12.20 14.54 -0.99
CA ALA A 51 -13.41 14.91 -1.72
C ALA A 51 -13.55 16.44 -1.85
N GLU A 52 -13.31 17.18 -0.78
CA GLU A 52 -13.35 18.65 -0.78
C GLU A 52 -12.33 19.26 -1.74
N LYS A 53 -11.09 18.75 -1.75
CA LYS A 53 -10.02 19.29 -2.60
C LYS A 53 -10.11 18.88 -4.06
N THR A 54 -10.62 17.69 -4.35
CA THR A 54 -10.72 17.18 -5.73
C THR A 54 -12.07 17.45 -6.37
N GLY A 55 -13.12 17.67 -5.57
CA GLY A 55 -14.50 17.78 -6.06
C GLY A 55 -15.07 16.47 -6.63
N LYS A 56 -14.42 15.34 -6.37
CA LYS A 56 -14.78 14.01 -6.88
C LYS A 56 -15.04 13.04 -5.72
N ASP A 57 -15.59 11.87 -6.04
CA ASP A 57 -15.79 10.83 -5.03
C ASP A 57 -14.45 10.36 -4.42
N ALA A 58 -14.39 10.40 -3.08
CA ALA A 58 -13.18 10.05 -2.34
C ALA A 58 -12.74 8.60 -2.55
N LEU A 59 -13.71 7.68 -2.71
CA LEU A 59 -13.41 6.27 -2.93
C LEU A 59 -12.74 6.05 -4.29
N GLU A 60 -13.25 6.68 -5.34
CA GLU A 60 -12.65 6.63 -6.69
C GLU A 60 -11.23 7.22 -6.68
N MET A 61 -11.06 8.37 -6.03
CA MET A 61 -9.74 9.00 -5.90
C MET A 61 -8.76 8.11 -5.12
N PHE A 62 -9.22 7.46 -4.07
CA PHE A 62 -8.39 6.52 -3.33
C PHE A 62 -8.00 5.28 -4.16
N GLN A 63 -8.91 4.73 -4.95
CA GLN A 63 -8.62 3.62 -5.85
C GLN A 63 -7.57 4.01 -6.91
N GLU A 64 -7.72 5.18 -7.53
CA GLU A 64 -6.75 5.70 -8.49
C GLU A 64 -5.37 5.93 -7.84
N ALA A 65 -5.34 6.52 -6.64
CA ALA A 65 -4.10 6.68 -5.88
C ALA A 65 -3.44 5.33 -5.56
N MET A 66 -4.23 4.31 -5.20
CA MET A 66 -3.73 2.95 -4.98
C MET A 66 -3.13 2.35 -6.24
N ASP A 67 -3.78 2.50 -7.40
CA ASP A 67 -3.26 2.00 -8.68
C ASP A 67 -1.90 2.63 -9.01
N ASN A 68 -1.74 3.92 -8.71
CA ASN A 68 -0.48 4.64 -8.87
C ASN A 68 0.62 4.19 -7.90
N VAL A 69 0.28 3.69 -6.71
CA VAL A 69 1.26 3.28 -5.69
C VAL A 69 1.62 1.79 -5.78
N MET A 70 0.70 0.97 -6.23
CA MET A 70 0.90 -0.49 -6.26
C MET A 70 2.02 -0.91 -7.20
N PRO A 71 3.07 -1.64 -6.72
CA PRO A 71 4.17 -2.08 -7.56
C PRO A 71 3.79 -3.29 -8.42
N VAL A 72 4.35 -3.35 -9.62
CA VAL A 72 4.24 -4.52 -10.52
C VAL A 72 5.36 -5.52 -10.27
N LEU A 73 6.56 -5.01 -9.96
CA LEU A 73 7.77 -5.79 -9.75
C LEU A 73 8.33 -5.55 -8.34
N GLU A 74 8.91 -6.59 -7.77
CA GLU A 74 9.72 -6.50 -6.55
C GLU A 74 10.97 -7.36 -6.71
N VAL A 75 11.96 -7.17 -5.84
CA VAL A 75 13.14 -8.03 -5.77
C VAL A 75 13.05 -8.95 -4.57
N LYS A 76 13.40 -10.22 -4.77
CA LYS A 76 13.47 -11.22 -3.71
C LYS A 76 14.90 -11.75 -3.60
N ALA A 77 15.44 -11.73 -2.40
CA ALA A 77 16.77 -12.31 -2.14
C ALA A 77 16.71 -13.84 -2.28
N ARG A 78 17.59 -14.40 -3.09
CA ARG A 78 17.80 -15.85 -3.22
C ARG A 78 19.27 -16.18 -3.02
N ARG A 79 19.52 -17.20 -2.21
CA ARG A 79 20.87 -17.69 -1.98
C ARG A 79 21.16 -18.85 -2.93
N MET A 80 22.20 -18.70 -3.74
CA MET A 80 22.65 -19.71 -4.71
C MET A 80 24.18 -19.81 -4.65
N GLY A 81 24.72 -21.03 -4.44
CA GLY A 81 26.16 -21.27 -4.43
C GLY A 81 26.94 -20.42 -3.42
N GLY A 82 26.34 -20.09 -2.26
CA GLY A 82 26.97 -19.26 -1.23
C GLY A 82 26.80 -17.75 -1.42
N ALA A 83 26.41 -17.26 -2.59
CA ALA A 83 26.11 -15.85 -2.85
C ALA A 83 24.58 -15.57 -2.77
N THR A 84 24.23 -14.36 -2.36
CA THR A 84 22.85 -13.90 -2.31
C THR A 84 22.58 -12.97 -3.48
N TYR A 85 21.61 -13.33 -4.33
CA TYR A 85 21.19 -12.55 -5.48
C TYR A 85 19.82 -11.91 -5.23
N GLN A 86 19.66 -10.69 -5.70
CA GLN A 86 18.38 -9.99 -5.73
C GLN A 86 17.66 -10.33 -7.05
N VAL A 87 16.65 -11.20 -6.97
CA VAL A 87 15.95 -11.69 -8.16
C VAL A 87 14.66 -10.89 -8.36
N PRO A 88 14.47 -10.22 -9.51
CA PRO A 88 13.23 -9.51 -9.81
C PRO A 88 12.10 -10.50 -10.06
N MET A 89 10.95 -10.24 -9.48
CA MET A 89 9.74 -11.06 -9.57
C MET A 89 8.50 -10.19 -9.74
N GLU A 90 7.52 -10.70 -10.48
CA GLU A 90 6.20 -10.09 -10.54
C GLU A 90 5.48 -10.23 -9.20
N VAL A 91 4.78 -9.19 -8.81
CA VAL A 91 4.04 -9.14 -7.56
C VAL A 91 2.60 -9.63 -7.80
N ARG A 92 2.15 -10.58 -7.01
CA ARG A 92 0.76 -11.07 -7.07
C ARG A 92 -0.23 -9.96 -6.70
N PRO A 93 -1.44 -9.91 -7.28
CA PRO A 93 -2.42 -8.83 -7.04
C PRO A 93 -2.71 -8.55 -5.57
N GLU A 94 -2.87 -9.58 -4.74
CA GLU A 94 -3.10 -9.43 -3.30
C GLU A 94 -1.92 -8.76 -2.57
N ARG A 95 -0.70 -9.11 -2.98
CA ARG A 95 0.51 -8.53 -2.41
C ARG A 95 0.72 -7.11 -2.91
N ARG A 96 0.40 -6.82 -4.17
CA ARG A 96 0.41 -5.45 -4.70
C ARG A 96 -0.46 -4.53 -3.84
N GLN A 97 -1.69 -4.94 -3.57
CA GLN A 97 -2.62 -4.21 -2.70
C GLN A 97 -2.05 -4.03 -1.29
N THR A 98 -1.49 -5.07 -0.70
CA THR A 98 -0.89 -5.02 0.64
C THR A 98 0.30 -4.06 0.70
N LEU A 99 1.17 -4.08 -0.32
CA LEU A 99 2.32 -3.17 -0.40
C LEU A 99 1.88 -1.72 -0.58
N GLY A 100 0.89 -1.46 -1.45
CA GLY A 100 0.33 -0.13 -1.65
C GLY A 100 -0.23 0.46 -0.36
N LEU A 101 -1.06 -0.27 0.36
CA LEU A 101 -1.62 0.15 1.64
C LEU A 101 -0.53 0.39 2.70
N ARG A 102 0.45 -0.48 2.77
CA ARG A 102 1.59 -0.35 3.69
C ARG A 102 2.41 0.90 3.40
N TRP A 103 2.67 1.20 2.14
CA TRP A 103 3.46 2.37 1.76
C TRP A 103 2.69 3.66 1.97
N ILE A 104 1.41 3.74 1.58
CA ILE A 104 0.56 4.90 1.87
C ILE A 104 0.55 5.16 3.38
N THR A 105 0.29 4.15 4.20
CA THR A 105 0.26 4.30 5.66
C THR A 105 1.61 4.75 6.23
N LYS A 106 2.71 4.12 5.77
CA LYS A 106 4.06 4.45 6.25
C LYS A 106 4.44 5.89 5.91
N TYR A 107 4.26 6.29 4.66
CA TYR A 107 4.67 7.62 4.21
C TYR A 107 3.73 8.72 4.68
N SER A 108 2.44 8.43 4.89
CA SER A 108 1.54 9.35 5.60
C SER A 108 2.05 9.70 7.00
N ARG A 109 2.54 8.71 7.76
CA ARG A 109 3.08 8.93 9.11
C ARG A 109 4.35 9.79 9.13
N LEU A 110 5.10 9.82 8.04
CA LEU A 110 6.35 10.59 7.91
C LEU A 110 6.13 12.03 7.45
N ARG A 111 4.89 12.41 7.13
CA ARG A 111 4.55 13.77 6.70
C ARG A 111 4.54 14.76 7.88
N ASN A 112 4.64 16.03 7.55
CA ASN A 112 4.78 17.12 8.54
C ASN A 112 3.45 17.76 8.94
N GLU A 113 2.32 17.40 8.32
CA GLU A 113 1.01 17.92 8.69
C GLU A 113 0.67 17.60 10.15
N LYS A 114 -0.18 18.39 10.77
CA LYS A 114 -0.47 18.34 12.21
C LYS A 114 -1.22 17.04 12.58
N THR A 115 -2.28 16.72 11.87
CA THR A 115 -3.14 15.58 12.19
C THR A 115 -2.94 14.41 11.22
N MET A 116 -3.19 13.17 11.68
CA MET A 116 -3.04 11.98 10.83
C MET A 116 -4.02 11.97 9.66
N LYS A 117 -5.23 12.52 9.82
CA LYS A 117 -6.20 12.66 8.72
C LYS A 117 -5.67 13.56 7.59
N GLU A 118 -5.02 14.68 7.95
CA GLU A 118 -4.40 15.58 6.98
C GLU A 118 -3.20 14.95 6.29
N ARG A 119 -2.37 14.21 7.04
CA ARG A 119 -1.23 13.46 6.51
C ARG A 119 -1.67 12.39 5.51
N LEU A 120 -2.71 11.62 5.85
CA LEU A 120 -3.25 10.60 4.97
C LEU A 120 -3.86 11.21 3.71
N ALA A 121 -4.67 12.27 3.86
CA ALA A 121 -5.24 12.99 2.73
C ALA A 121 -4.14 13.57 1.81
N GLY A 122 -3.11 14.17 2.38
CA GLY A 122 -1.96 14.69 1.64
C GLY A 122 -1.25 13.62 0.84
N GLU A 123 -0.99 12.44 1.43
CA GLU A 123 -0.34 11.33 0.71
C GLU A 123 -1.20 10.77 -0.41
N ILE A 124 -2.53 10.67 -0.22
CA ILE A 124 -3.46 10.23 -1.27
C ILE A 124 -3.47 11.24 -2.44
N LEU A 125 -3.53 12.54 -2.14
CA LEU A 125 -3.50 13.59 -3.16
C LEU A 125 -2.19 13.62 -3.94
N ASP A 126 -1.05 13.45 -3.25
CA ASP A 126 0.25 13.35 -3.92
C ASP A 126 0.33 12.10 -4.78
N ALA A 127 -0.21 10.97 -4.31
CA ALA A 127 -0.25 9.73 -5.07
C ALA A 127 -1.12 9.82 -6.34
N LEU A 128 -2.21 10.58 -6.32
CA LEU A 128 -3.01 10.89 -7.52
C LEU A 128 -2.18 11.58 -8.60
N ASN A 129 -1.24 12.44 -8.18
CA ASN A 129 -0.34 13.15 -9.09
C ASN A 129 0.96 12.37 -9.38
N ASN A 130 1.04 11.08 -9.03
CA ASN A 130 2.25 10.26 -9.12
C ASN A 130 3.47 10.84 -8.38
N THR A 131 3.24 11.58 -7.32
CA THR A 131 4.25 12.17 -6.43
C THR A 131 4.13 11.62 -5.02
N GLY A 132 4.94 12.13 -4.11
CA GLY A 132 4.91 11.70 -2.71
C GLY A 132 5.78 10.49 -2.39
N GLY A 133 5.86 10.18 -1.11
CA GLY A 133 6.74 9.14 -0.59
C GLY A 133 6.37 7.72 -1.04
N ALA A 134 5.09 7.42 -1.12
CA ALA A 134 4.60 6.10 -1.53
C ALA A 134 4.92 5.82 -3.01
N CYS A 135 4.69 6.79 -3.90
CA CYS A 135 5.06 6.66 -5.32
C CYS A 135 6.57 6.58 -5.52
N LYS A 136 7.33 7.38 -4.78
CA LYS A 136 8.80 7.28 -4.80
C LYS A 136 9.29 5.88 -4.40
N LYS A 137 8.66 5.29 -3.38
CA LYS A 137 9.01 3.92 -2.96
C LYS A 137 8.68 2.88 -4.03
N ARG A 138 7.57 3.03 -4.74
CA ARG A 138 7.25 2.20 -5.92
C ARG A 138 8.36 2.31 -6.97
N ASP A 139 8.73 3.53 -7.34
CA ASP A 139 9.73 3.79 -8.36
C ASP A 139 11.11 3.25 -7.97
N ASP A 140 11.53 3.43 -6.71
CA ASP A 140 12.76 2.86 -6.18
C ASP A 140 12.74 1.32 -6.24
N THR A 141 11.59 0.71 -5.96
CA THR A 141 11.43 -0.75 -6.05
C THR A 141 11.51 -1.23 -7.50
N HIS A 142 10.90 -0.52 -8.44
CA HIS A 142 10.98 -0.84 -9.87
C HIS A 142 12.40 -0.64 -10.41
N LYS A 143 13.10 0.44 -10.02
CA LYS A 143 14.51 0.66 -10.38
C LYS A 143 15.42 -0.46 -9.87
N MET A 144 15.21 -0.91 -8.64
CA MET A 144 15.95 -2.06 -8.10
C MET A 144 15.69 -3.34 -8.90
N ALA A 145 14.44 -3.59 -9.30
CA ALA A 145 14.10 -4.75 -10.11
C ALA A 145 14.72 -4.68 -11.51
N GLU A 146 14.74 -3.50 -12.13
CA GLU A 146 15.37 -3.27 -13.42
C GLU A 146 16.90 -3.43 -13.37
N ALA A 147 17.55 -2.86 -12.36
CA ALA A 147 19.01 -3.00 -12.15
C ALA A 147 19.43 -4.46 -11.97
N ASN A 148 18.57 -5.30 -11.42
CA ASN A 148 18.81 -6.73 -11.20
C ASN A 148 18.20 -7.63 -12.30
N LYS A 149 17.79 -7.06 -13.43
CA LYS A 149 17.15 -7.80 -14.53
C LYS A 149 17.98 -8.97 -15.05
N ALA A 150 19.31 -8.86 -15.00
CA ALA A 150 20.24 -9.93 -15.39
C ALA A 150 20.03 -11.23 -14.59
N PHE A 151 19.52 -11.16 -13.37
CA PHE A 151 19.25 -12.31 -12.49
C PHE A 151 17.81 -12.85 -12.61
N ALA A 152 17.02 -12.37 -13.56
CA ALA A 152 15.63 -12.80 -13.74
C ALA A 152 15.49 -14.31 -14.06
N HIS A 153 16.51 -14.92 -14.67
CA HIS A 153 16.53 -16.35 -14.96
C HIS A 153 16.67 -17.25 -13.72
N PHE A 154 16.98 -16.68 -12.55
CA PHE A 154 16.98 -17.40 -11.27
C PHE A 154 15.59 -17.49 -10.62
N ARG A 155 14.51 -17.22 -11.36
CA ARG A 155 13.14 -17.49 -10.94
C ARG A 155 12.88 -18.98 -10.92
N TYR A 156 12.57 -19.53 -9.79
CA TYR A 156 12.03 -20.89 -9.63
C TYR A 156 10.85 -20.87 -8.66
#